data_22334749ae92f07e58fc13bdfbefe427
#
_entry.id   22334749ae92f07e58fc13bdfbefe427
#
_cell.length_a   1.000
_cell.length_b   1.000
_cell.length_c   1.000
_cell.angle_alpha   90.00
_cell.angle_beta   90.00
_cell.angle_gamma   90.00
#
_symmetry.space_group_name_H-M   'P 1'
#
loop_
_entity.id
_entity.type
_entity.pdbx_description
1 polymer ?
#
loop_
_entity_poly.entity_id
_entity_poly.type
_entity_poly.pdbx_seq_one_letter_code
_entity_poly.pdbx_strand_id
1 'polypeptide(L)'
;LIVINTLAVKRAELRGGLWSTAGKRVEKPLMQTLCKLYNVSASNYAVKIKGKIIEDTDFEREVDFYLVEGKNQYKCEVKLMGRGNPESADAVIARDSKVFVADKLSETNKKQLDSLGVEWVELRSNGGFQRFEVVLDHLKIPHGTLPQNVDQKLEKIFKEIFK
;
A
#
# COMPACT_ATOMS: atom_id res chain seq x y z
N LEU A 1 -3.69 -11.73 -8.77
CA LEU A 1 -2.74 -12.85 -8.54
C LEU A 1 -1.31 -12.47 -8.89
N ILE A 2 -1.10 -11.80 -10.03
CA ILE A 2 0.25 -11.40 -10.50
C ILE A 2 0.89 -10.34 -9.61
N VAL A 3 0.15 -9.33 -9.15
CA VAL A 3 0.69 -8.31 -8.22
C VAL A 3 1.26 -8.96 -6.96
N ILE A 4 0.50 -9.88 -6.39
CA ILE A 4 0.92 -10.58 -5.16
C ILE A 4 2.11 -11.49 -5.44
N ASN A 5 2.10 -12.20 -6.56
CA ASN A 5 3.20 -13.09 -6.94
C ASN A 5 4.46 -12.30 -7.29
N THR A 6 4.35 -11.20 -8.02
CA THR A 6 5.51 -10.37 -8.38
C THR A 6 6.08 -9.66 -7.15
N LEU A 7 5.23 -9.15 -6.24
CA LEU A 7 5.68 -8.62 -4.96
C LEU A 7 6.27 -9.71 -4.06
N ALA A 8 5.73 -10.93 -4.09
CA ALA A 8 6.27 -12.07 -3.35
C ALA A 8 7.63 -12.53 -3.93
N VAL A 9 7.80 -12.51 -5.25
CA VAL A 9 9.08 -12.83 -5.91
C VAL A 9 10.11 -11.74 -5.61
N LYS A 10 9.76 -10.46 -5.75
CA LYS A 10 10.66 -9.35 -5.38
C LYS A 10 11.01 -9.36 -3.91
N ARG A 11 10.09 -9.73 -3.04
CA ARG A 11 10.33 -9.95 -1.62
C ARG A 11 11.27 -11.14 -1.38
N ALA A 12 11.19 -12.21 -2.18
CA ALA A 12 12.08 -13.36 -2.09
C ALA A 12 13.51 -13.02 -2.56
N GLU A 13 13.64 -12.21 -3.62
CA GLU A 13 14.92 -11.69 -4.08
C GLU A 13 15.61 -10.81 -3.02
N LEU A 14 14.83 -10.05 -2.24
CA LEU A 14 15.29 -9.22 -1.13
C LEU A 14 15.59 -10.00 0.17
N ARG A 15 15.34 -11.32 0.20
CA ARG A 15 15.50 -12.18 1.40
C ARG A 15 16.94 -12.38 1.87
N GLY A 16 17.94 -11.91 1.16
CA GLY A 16 19.36 -12.12 1.47
C GLY A 16 19.90 -11.39 2.71
N GLY A 17 19.07 -10.71 3.49
CA GLY A 17 19.49 -10.08 4.73
C GLY A 17 18.56 -9.00 5.23
N LEU A 18 17.90 -9.18 6.38
CA LEU A 18 17.14 -8.19 7.15
C LEU A 18 15.64 -8.05 6.79
N TRP A 19 14.84 -8.92 7.38
CA TRP A 19 13.38 -8.97 7.24
C TRP A 19 12.63 -7.67 7.58
N SER A 20 13.07 -6.89 8.55
CA SER A 20 12.44 -5.63 8.94
C SER A 20 12.65 -4.53 7.93
N THR A 21 13.83 -4.45 7.35
CA THR A 21 14.20 -3.45 6.34
C THR A 21 13.56 -3.77 4.98
N ALA A 22 13.44 -5.05 4.63
CA ALA A 22 12.81 -5.46 3.37
C ALA A 22 11.29 -5.20 3.34
N GLY A 23 10.58 -5.35 4.46
CA GLY A 23 9.16 -5.02 4.58
C GLY A 23 8.91 -3.54 4.29
N LYS A 24 9.65 -2.66 4.92
CA LYS A 24 9.56 -1.21 4.76
C LYS A 24 9.89 -0.72 3.34
N ARG A 25 10.79 -1.41 2.63
CA ARG A 25 11.16 -1.07 1.24
C ARG A 25 10.07 -1.40 0.22
N VAL A 26 9.11 -2.25 0.55
CA VAL A 26 8.05 -2.67 -0.38
C VAL A 26 6.78 -1.85 -0.23
N GLU A 27 6.55 -1.23 0.93
CA GLU A 27 5.32 -0.50 1.25
C GLU A 27 5.09 0.69 0.30
N LYS A 28 6.09 1.55 0.13
CA LYS A 28 6.03 2.69 -0.80
C LYS A 28 5.81 2.24 -2.26
N PRO A 29 6.62 1.33 -2.83
CA PRO A 29 6.40 0.82 -4.18
C PRO A 29 5.03 0.17 -4.36
N LEU A 30 4.50 -0.53 -3.35
CA LEU A 30 3.17 -1.11 -3.39
C LEU A 30 2.09 -0.04 -3.54
N MET A 31 2.12 0.99 -2.69
CA MET A 31 1.15 2.08 -2.75
C MET A 31 1.26 2.87 -4.05
N GLN A 32 2.48 3.12 -4.53
CA GLN A 32 2.68 3.75 -5.84
C GLN A 32 2.14 2.89 -6.99
N THR A 33 2.29 1.58 -6.89
CA THR A 33 1.73 0.64 -7.88
C THR A 33 0.20 0.71 -7.91
N LEU A 34 -0.45 0.68 -6.75
CA LEU A 34 -1.91 0.82 -6.67
C LEU A 34 -2.38 2.15 -7.24
N CYS A 35 -1.75 3.25 -6.87
CA CYS A 35 -2.07 4.57 -7.41
C CYS A 35 -1.91 4.63 -8.94
N LYS A 36 -0.80 4.15 -9.47
CA LYS A 36 -0.54 4.12 -10.92
C LYS A 36 -1.49 3.18 -11.67
N LEU A 37 -1.89 2.06 -11.06
CA LEU A 37 -2.83 1.11 -11.65
C LEU A 37 -4.19 1.77 -11.92
N TYR A 38 -4.66 2.59 -10.99
CA TYR A 38 -5.91 3.35 -11.10
C TYR A 38 -5.72 4.77 -11.67
N ASN A 39 -4.60 5.07 -12.29
CA ASN A 39 -4.31 6.39 -12.87
C ASN A 39 -4.49 7.56 -11.88
N VAL A 40 -4.22 7.35 -10.60
CA VAL A 40 -4.19 8.43 -9.61
C VAL A 40 -3.06 9.38 -9.97
N SER A 41 -3.36 10.68 -10.07
CA SER A 41 -2.36 11.70 -10.40
C SER A 41 -1.29 11.78 -9.31
N ALA A 42 -0.05 12.10 -9.70
CA ALA A 42 1.05 12.32 -8.77
C ALA A 42 0.77 13.46 -7.75
N SER A 43 -0.14 14.36 -8.07
CA SER A 43 -0.62 15.41 -7.14
C SER A 43 -1.55 14.88 -6.05
N ASN A 44 -2.12 13.68 -6.24
CA ASN A 44 -3.07 13.07 -5.31
C ASN A 44 -2.45 12.02 -4.39
N TYR A 45 -1.14 11.91 -4.35
CA TYR A 45 -0.44 11.16 -3.31
C TYR A 45 0.91 11.80 -2.97
N ALA A 46 1.38 11.59 -1.76
CA ALA A 46 2.64 12.11 -1.27
C ALA A 46 3.36 11.09 -0.40
N VAL A 47 4.67 11.13 -0.45
CA VAL A 47 5.54 10.35 0.43
C VAL A 47 6.26 11.33 1.34
N LYS A 48 6.07 11.18 2.65
CA LYS A 48 6.69 12.04 3.65
C LYS A 48 7.59 11.22 4.57
N ILE A 49 8.72 11.77 4.91
CA ILE A 49 9.56 11.24 5.98
C ILE A 49 9.24 11.98 7.26
N LYS A 50 9.07 11.22 8.33
CA LYS A 50 8.82 11.77 9.66
C LYS A 50 9.99 12.67 10.06
N GLY A 51 9.82 13.98 9.87
CA GLY A 51 10.62 15.01 10.52
C GLY A 51 11.79 15.65 9.78
N LYS A 52 12.12 15.33 8.51
CA LYS A 52 13.14 16.07 7.72
C LYS A 52 13.02 15.90 6.21
N ILE A 53 13.50 16.94 5.48
CA ILE A 53 13.74 16.92 4.04
C ILE A 53 14.80 15.86 3.72
N ILE A 54 14.53 15.02 2.70
CA ILE A 54 15.38 13.90 2.32
C ILE A 54 16.62 14.41 1.58
N GLU A 55 17.78 14.05 2.08
CA GLU A 55 18.96 13.87 1.25
C GLU A 55 18.99 12.41 0.76
N ASP A 56 19.40 12.17 -0.47
CA ASP A 56 19.32 10.89 -1.22
C ASP A 56 20.00 9.67 -0.57
N THR A 57 20.58 9.81 0.59
CA THR A 57 21.36 8.78 1.30
C THR A 57 20.63 8.11 2.47
N ASP A 58 19.44 8.57 2.86
CA ASP A 58 18.71 8.04 4.02
C ASP A 58 17.80 6.85 3.67
N PHE A 59 18.39 5.68 3.39
CA PHE A 59 17.69 4.44 3.07
C PHE A 59 16.96 3.78 4.27
N GLU A 60 17.05 4.30 5.47
CA GLU A 60 16.63 3.62 6.70
C GLU A 60 15.43 4.25 7.42
N ARG A 61 14.80 5.30 6.89
CA ARG A 61 13.73 5.99 7.59
C ARG A 61 12.35 5.51 7.22
N GLU A 62 11.50 5.44 8.22
CA GLU A 62 10.06 5.19 8.08
C GLU A 62 9.45 6.26 7.18
N VAL A 63 8.96 5.81 6.02
CA VAL A 63 8.33 6.68 5.03
C VAL A 63 6.82 6.52 5.19
N ASP A 64 6.13 7.61 5.53
CA ASP A 64 4.68 7.64 5.54
C ASP A 64 4.14 7.94 4.13
N PHE A 65 3.21 7.13 3.65
CA PHE A 65 2.50 7.37 2.40
C PHE A 65 1.16 8.04 2.69
N TYR A 66 0.81 9.03 1.88
CA TYR A 66 -0.45 9.76 1.99
C TYR A 66 -1.18 9.78 0.66
N LEU A 67 -2.50 9.55 0.70
CA LEU A 67 -3.41 9.96 -0.37
C LEU A 67 -3.83 11.40 -0.11
N VAL A 68 -4.00 12.19 -1.17
CA VAL A 68 -4.24 13.64 -1.08
C VAL A 68 -5.46 14.03 -1.90
N GLU A 69 -6.41 14.72 -1.27
CA GLU A 69 -7.56 15.33 -1.92
C GLU A 69 -7.63 16.80 -1.49
N GLY A 70 -7.32 17.72 -2.41
CA GLY A 70 -7.25 19.13 -2.09
C GLY A 70 -6.27 19.43 -0.93
N LYS A 71 -6.80 19.90 0.19
CA LYS A 71 -6.03 20.16 1.43
C LYS A 71 -5.99 18.95 2.37
N ASN A 72 -6.80 17.91 2.11
CA ASN A 72 -6.90 16.75 2.96
C ASN A 72 -5.77 15.76 2.65
N GLN A 73 -5.18 15.22 3.69
CA GLN A 73 -4.13 14.20 3.60
C GLN A 73 -4.54 12.99 4.42
N TYR A 74 -4.61 11.84 3.76
CA TYR A 74 -5.04 10.59 4.35
C TYR A 74 -3.85 9.65 4.48
N LYS A 75 -3.38 9.45 5.71
CA LYS A 75 -2.27 8.55 5.99
C LYS A 75 -2.64 7.12 5.62
N CYS A 76 -1.75 6.45 4.88
CA CYS A 76 -1.86 5.06 4.52
C CYS A 76 -0.83 4.24 5.31
N GLU A 77 -1.30 3.21 5.98
CA GLU A 77 -0.47 2.21 6.65
C GLU A 77 -0.47 0.94 5.81
N VAL A 78 0.69 0.38 5.57
CA VAL A 78 0.85 -0.89 4.84
C VAL A 78 1.48 -1.92 5.74
N LYS A 79 0.84 -3.09 5.85
CA LYS A 79 1.36 -4.19 6.66
C LYS A 79 1.40 -5.49 5.85
N LEU A 80 2.58 -5.84 5.39
CA LEU A 80 2.81 -7.09 4.69
C LEU A 80 3.35 -8.14 5.66
N MET A 81 2.54 -9.16 5.90
CA MET A 81 2.81 -10.21 6.86
C MET A 81 3.68 -11.31 6.25
N GLY A 82 4.72 -11.74 6.97
CA GLY A 82 5.47 -12.94 6.64
C GLY A 82 4.67 -14.21 6.94
N ARG A 83 5.06 -15.35 6.34
CA ARG A 83 4.58 -16.66 6.76
C ARG A 83 4.88 -16.83 8.25
N GLY A 84 3.86 -16.99 9.09
CA GLY A 84 4.01 -17.35 10.50
C GLY A 84 3.38 -16.41 11.53
N ASN A 85 2.83 -15.27 11.15
CA ASN A 85 2.09 -14.44 12.09
C ASN A 85 0.76 -13.97 11.49
N PRO A 86 -0.34 -14.75 11.63
CA PRO A 86 -1.63 -14.41 11.03
C PRO A 86 -2.40 -13.29 11.77
N GLU A 87 -1.98 -12.86 12.94
CA GLU A 87 -2.85 -12.12 13.86
C GLU A 87 -2.39 -10.71 14.22
N SER A 88 -1.42 -10.14 13.56
CA SER A 88 -0.96 -8.82 14.01
C SER A 88 -1.51 -7.64 13.22
N ALA A 89 -2.73 -7.70 12.75
CA ALA A 89 -3.45 -6.47 12.52
C ALA A 89 -3.99 -5.98 13.87
N ASP A 90 -3.11 -5.49 14.71
CA ASP A 90 -3.53 -4.67 15.81
C ASP A 90 -4.24 -3.46 15.22
N ALA A 91 -5.56 -3.44 15.32
CA ALA A 91 -6.37 -2.27 14.96
C ALA A 91 -5.91 -1.02 15.73
N VAL A 92 -5.16 -1.22 16.80
CA VAL A 92 -4.47 -0.17 17.55
C VAL A 92 -3.45 0.57 16.70
N ILE A 93 -2.77 -0.09 15.77
CA ILE A 93 -1.77 0.53 14.88
C ILE A 93 -2.46 1.38 13.80
N ALA A 94 -3.67 1.00 13.41
CA ALA A 94 -4.43 1.72 12.38
C ALA A 94 -5.09 3.02 12.88
N ARG A 95 -5.06 3.33 14.18
CA ARG A 95 -5.76 4.50 14.74
C ARG A 95 -5.34 5.83 14.14
N ASP A 96 -4.09 5.95 13.75
CA ASP A 96 -3.54 7.18 13.16
C ASP A 96 -3.60 7.15 11.62
N SER A 97 -4.05 6.07 11.01
CA SER A 97 -4.20 5.93 9.57
C SER A 97 -5.65 6.03 9.11
N LYS A 98 -5.87 6.52 7.91
CA LYS A 98 -7.18 6.55 7.26
C LYS A 98 -7.36 5.39 6.30
N VAL A 99 -6.28 4.84 5.79
CA VAL A 99 -6.25 3.71 4.88
C VAL A 99 -5.28 2.65 5.40
N PHE A 100 -5.73 1.42 5.49
CA PHE A 100 -4.94 0.29 5.93
C PHE A 100 -4.87 -0.78 4.83
N VAL A 101 -3.67 -1.07 4.35
CA VAL A 101 -3.42 -2.06 3.31
C VAL A 101 -2.65 -3.23 3.89
N ALA A 102 -3.19 -4.43 3.80
CA ALA A 102 -2.56 -5.64 4.30
C ALA A 102 -2.61 -6.77 3.28
N ASP A 103 -1.72 -7.74 3.40
CA ASP A 103 -1.79 -8.94 2.56
C ASP A 103 -2.97 -9.85 2.96
N LYS A 104 -3.28 -9.94 4.26
CA LYS A 104 -4.43 -10.68 4.77
C LYS A 104 -5.04 -9.99 5.99
N LEU A 105 -6.37 -9.96 6.06
CA LEU A 105 -7.16 -9.44 7.17
C LEU A 105 -8.17 -10.48 7.63
N SER A 106 -8.32 -10.66 8.96
CA SER A 106 -9.41 -11.44 9.51
C SER A 106 -10.73 -10.65 9.44
N GLU A 107 -11.86 -11.34 9.49
CA GLU A 107 -13.17 -10.68 9.54
C GLU A 107 -13.31 -9.78 10.80
N THR A 108 -12.70 -10.18 11.91
CA THR A 108 -12.64 -9.36 13.12
C THR A 108 -11.88 -8.06 12.87
N ASN A 109 -10.73 -8.13 12.20
CA ASN A 109 -9.94 -6.95 11.89
C ASN A 109 -10.67 -6.01 10.92
N LYS A 110 -11.36 -6.54 9.91
CA LYS A 110 -12.18 -5.74 8.99
C LYS A 110 -13.27 -4.98 9.74
N LYS A 111 -14.02 -5.65 10.63
CA LYS A 111 -15.04 -5.03 11.47
C LYS A 111 -14.47 -3.96 12.40
N GLN A 112 -13.28 -4.18 12.96
CA GLN A 112 -12.62 -3.18 13.80
C GLN A 112 -12.20 -1.94 12.98
N LEU A 113 -11.62 -2.13 11.79
CA LEU A 113 -11.28 -1.05 10.90
C LEU A 113 -12.52 -0.24 10.49
N ASP A 114 -13.60 -0.93 10.12
CA ASP A 114 -14.88 -0.30 9.78
C ASP A 114 -15.41 0.52 10.97
N SER A 115 -15.35 -0.02 12.19
CA SER A 115 -15.81 0.70 13.41
C SER A 115 -14.97 1.93 13.73
N LEU A 116 -13.69 1.96 13.31
CA LEU A 116 -12.79 3.10 13.46
C LEU A 116 -12.89 4.10 12.29
N GLY A 117 -13.70 3.80 11.27
CA GLY A 117 -13.79 4.60 10.05
C GLY A 117 -12.51 4.62 9.24
N VAL A 118 -11.74 3.52 9.31
CA VAL A 118 -10.52 3.30 8.55
C VAL A 118 -10.84 2.44 7.33
N GLU A 119 -10.54 2.94 6.15
CA GLU A 119 -10.64 2.18 4.90
C GLU A 119 -9.58 1.07 4.88
N TRP A 120 -9.91 -0.08 4.31
CA TRP A 120 -8.98 -1.20 4.26
C TRP A 120 -8.92 -1.87 2.88
N VAL A 121 -7.78 -2.45 2.56
CA VAL A 121 -7.55 -3.24 1.35
C VAL A 121 -6.82 -4.53 1.74
N GLU A 122 -7.38 -5.68 1.37
CA GLU A 122 -6.77 -6.99 1.56
C GLU A 122 -6.24 -7.51 0.23
N LEU A 123 -4.93 -7.70 0.11
CA LEU A 123 -4.28 -8.00 -1.16
C LEU A 123 -4.40 -9.47 -1.59
N ARG A 124 -4.49 -10.41 -0.63
CA ARG A 124 -4.50 -11.86 -0.91
C ARG A 124 -5.87 -12.44 -1.24
N SER A 125 -6.94 -11.75 -0.92
CA SER A 125 -8.27 -12.21 -1.32
C SER A 125 -8.43 -12.10 -2.84
N ASN A 126 -9.29 -12.96 -3.41
CA ASN A 126 -9.56 -12.92 -4.85
C ASN A 126 -10.12 -11.54 -5.23
N GLY A 127 -9.39 -10.81 -6.06
CA GLY A 127 -9.76 -9.44 -6.42
C GLY A 127 -9.69 -8.41 -5.28
N GLY A 128 -9.07 -8.75 -4.14
CA GLY A 128 -9.06 -7.89 -2.95
C GLY A 128 -8.42 -6.51 -3.17
N PHE A 129 -7.42 -6.41 -4.03
CA PHE A 129 -6.82 -5.12 -4.39
C PHE A 129 -7.79 -4.18 -5.10
N GLN A 130 -8.87 -4.70 -5.71
CA GLN A 130 -9.91 -3.88 -6.38
C GLN A 130 -10.68 -3.02 -5.38
N ARG A 131 -10.69 -3.39 -4.09
CA ARG A 131 -11.25 -2.53 -3.05
C ARG A 131 -10.54 -1.18 -2.92
N PHE A 132 -9.33 -1.06 -3.46
CA PHE A 132 -8.64 0.24 -3.50
C PHE A 132 -9.42 1.29 -4.31
N GLU A 133 -10.14 0.88 -5.36
CA GLU A 133 -11.05 1.77 -6.10
C GLU A 133 -12.16 2.34 -5.19
N VAL A 134 -12.77 1.48 -4.38
CA VAL A 134 -13.79 1.91 -3.40
C VAL A 134 -13.20 2.90 -2.39
N VAL A 135 -11.96 2.67 -1.95
CA VAL A 135 -11.25 3.59 -1.05
C VAL A 135 -11.04 4.96 -1.70
N LEU A 136 -10.62 4.97 -2.96
CA LEU A 136 -10.44 6.22 -3.72
C LEU A 136 -11.75 6.99 -3.88
N ASP A 137 -12.85 6.28 -4.17
CA ASP A 137 -14.20 6.87 -4.25
C ASP A 137 -14.62 7.50 -2.91
N HIS A 138 -14.50 6.76 -1.81
CA HIS A 138 -14.88 7.25 -0.48
C HIS A 138 -14.05 8.48 -0.06
N LEU A 139 -12.79 8.52 -0.43
CA LEU A 139 -11.91 9.65 -0.15
C LEU A 139 -11.99 10.77 -1.19
N LYS A 140 -12.84 10.60 -2.23
CA LYS A 140 -13.03 11.55 -3.33
C LYS A 140 -11.74 11.87 -4.10
N ILE A 141 -10.86 10.90 -4.20
CA ILE A 141 -9.60 11.05 -4.93
C ILE A 141 -9.86 10.76 -6.40
N PRO A 142 -9.53 11.70 -7.31
CA PRO A 142 -9.68 11.48 -8.75
C PRO A 142 -8.85 10.28 -9.21
N HIS A 143 -9.50 9.35 -9.90
CA HIS A 143 -8.87 8.13 -10.41
C HIS A 143 -9.56 7.63 -11.68
N GLY A 144 -8.90 6.71 -12.39
CA GLY A 144 -9.49 5.93 -13.47
C GLY A 144 -9.99 4.59 -12.99
N THR A 145 -10.60 3.84 -13.91
CA THR A 145 -11.03 2.46 -13.68
C THR A 145 -9.89 1.47 -13.88
N LEU A 146 -10.07 0.27 -13.35
CA LEU A 146 -9.12 -0.82 -13.55
C LEU A 146 -8.99 -1.13 -15.06
N PRO A 147 -7.76 -1.16 -15.61
CA PRO A 147 -7.56 -1.44 -17.02
C PRO A 147 -7.91 -2.89 -17.37
N GLN A 148 -8.38 -3.14 -18.59
CA GLN A 148 -8.67 -4.50 -19.04
C GLN A 148 -7.41 -5.40 -19.04
N ASN A 149 -6.26 -4.84 -19.40
CA ASN A 149 -4.97 -5.54 -19.42
C ASN A 149 -4.12 -5.20 -18.18
N VAL A 150 -4.62 -5.60 -17.00
CA VAL A 150 -3.96 -5.35 -15.70
C VAL A 150 -2.51 -5.80 -15.70
N ASP A 151 -2.23 -7.00 -16.23
CA ASP A 151 -0.90 -7.61 -16.21
C ASP A 151 0.12 -6.79 -16.99
N GLN A 152 -0.24 -6.36 -18.21
CA GLN A 152 0.64 -5.53 -19.03
C GLN A 152 0.90 -4.15 -18.39
N LYS A 153 -0.14 -3.58 -17.78
CA LYS A 153 0.02 -2.30 -17.09
C LYS A 153 0.92 -2.42 -15.87
N LEU A 154 0.74 -3.48 -15.08
CA LEU A 154 1.60 -3.77 -13.93
C LEU A 154 3.05 -3.96 -14.33
N GLU A 155 3.31 -4.69 -15.41
CA GLU A 155 4.68 -4.89 -15.90
C GLU A 155 5.37 -3.57 -16.26
N LYS A 156 4.64 -2.64 -16.90
CA LYS A 156 5.14 -1.28 -17.17
C LYS A 156 5.42 -0.50 -15.89
N ILE A 157 4.47 -0.53 -14.94
CA ILE A 157 4.59 0.17 -13.65
C ILE A 157 5.81 -0.36 -12.88
N PHE A 158 6.00 -1.67 -12.83
CA PHE A 158 7.16 -2.27 -12.14
C PHE A 158 8.49 -1.87 -12.77
N LYS A 159 8.57 -1.84 -14.11
CA LYS A 159 9.76 -1.34 -14.82
C LYS A 159 10.08 0.13 -14.49
N GLU A 160 9.06 0.93 -14.17
CA GLU A 160 9.26 2.33 -13.77
C GLU A 160 9.70 2.48 -12.31
N ILE A 161 9.11 1.68 -11.40
CA ILE A 161 9.30 1.82 -9.95
C ILE A 161 10.61 1.15 -9.50
N PHE A 162 11.00 0.05 -10.13
CA PHE A 162 12.15 -0.77 -9.73
C PHE A 162 13.36 -0.64 -10.68
N LYS A 163 13.47 0.48 -11.36
CA LYS A 163 14.67 0.83 -12.14
C LYS A 163 15.88 1.05 -11.26
#